data_dfb2934be1c431159d8752e99f734b37
#
_entry.id   dfb2934be1c431159d8752e99f734b37
#
_cell.length_a   1.000
_cell.length_b   1.000
_cell.length_c   1.000
_cell.angle_alpha   90.00
_cell.angle_beta   90.00
_cell.angle_gamma   90.00
#
_symmetry.space_group_name_H-M   'P 1'
#
loop_
_entity.id
_entity.type
_entity.pdbx_description
1 polymer ?
#
loop_
_entity_poly.entity_id
_entity_poly.type
_entity_poly.pdbx_seq_one_letter_code
_entity_poly.pdbx_strand_id
1 'polypeptide(L)'
;MEMIVEQRAERIFAGIRMVGPLDQNVGVGFQKLYQWIDNNKVDENGDWIAVYYDNPEEVPPEEMRVDTAITVEPDFVLPANSEGVRIDTLKGGLYAVAQAHVEDGDFGRPWMEFFNEVLPRSGYVPINAPCFEKYHNDGTESGIWDFEMCVPVQKA
;
A
#
# COMPACT_ATOMS: atom_id res chain seq x y z
N MET A 1 11.19 16.40 -0.43
CA MET A 1 10.38 15.35 0.26
C MET A 1 10.84 15.23 1.70
N GLU A 2 9.93 15.39 2.62
CA GLU A 2 10.20 15.24 4.04
C GLU A 2 9.78 13.85 4.52
N MET A 3 10.52 13.34 5.50
CA MET A 3 10.29 12.02 6.05
C MET A 3 10.19 12.12 7.58
N ILE A 4 9.25 11.37 8.14
CA ILE A 4 9.20 11.14 9.59
C ILE A 4 9.42 9.67 9.87
N VAL A 5 9.84 9.34 11.08
CA VAL A 5 9.92 7.96 11.56
C VAL A 5 8.98 7.84 12.75
N GLU A 6 8.09 6.86 12.69
CA GLU A 6 7.11 6.67 13.76
C GLU A 6 6.88 5.19 14.04
N GLN A 7 6.56 4.89 15.29
CA GLN A 7 6.14 3.55 15.71
C GLN A 7 4.67 3.38 15.36
N ARG A 8 4.34 2.29 14.68
CA ARG A 8 2.95 1.94 14.34
C ARG A 8 2.58 0.60 14.91
N ALA A 9 1.33 0.50 15.37
CA ALA A 9 0.76 -0.77 15.83
C ALA A 9 0.44 -1.67 14.64
N GLU A 10 0.43 -2.97 14.89
CA GLU A 10 -0.07 -3.95 13.93
C GLU A 10 -1.54 -3.68 13.59
N ARG A 11 -1.89 -3.80 12.32
CA ARG A 11 -3.26 -3.63 11.83
C ARG A 11 -3.59 -4.76 10.86
N ILE A 12 -4.87 -5.07 10.72
CA ILE A 12 -5.32 -6.03 9.72
C ILE A 12 -6.03 -5.32 8.57
N PHE A 13 -6.02 -5.98 7.42
CA PHE A 13 -6.71 -5.49 6.23
C PHE A 13 -7.41 -6.63 5.49
N ALA A 14 -8.43 -6.26 4.73
CA ALA A 14 -9.07 -7.13 3.74
C ALA A 14 -8.56 -6.71 2.37
N GLY A 15 -8.02 -7.63 1.61
CA GLY A 15 -7.36 -7.28 0.37
C GLY A 15 -7.49 -8.33 -0.72
N ILE A 16 -7.23 -7.87 -1.93
CA ILE A 16 -7.22 -8.68 -3.15
C ILE A 16 -5.79 -8.70 -3.68
N ARG A 17 -5.22 -9.92 -3.78
CA ARG A 17 -3.88 -10.13 -4.34
C ARG A 17 -3.92 -10.07 -5.85
N MET A 18 -3.11 -9.18 -6.41
CA MET A 18 -2.86 -9.13 -7.85
C MET A 18 -1.41 -9.50 -8.11
N VAL A 19 -1.17 -10.25 -9.20
CA VAL A 19 0.18 -10.63 -9.64
C VAL A 19 0.36 -10.20 -11.08
N GLY A 20 1.44 -9.49 -11.36
CA GLY A 20 1.76 -8.99 -12.69
C GLY A 20 2.15 -7.50 -12.69
N PRO A 21 2.18 -6.86 -13.86
CA PRO A 21 2.60 -5.46 -13.96
C PRO A 21 1.76 -4.53 -13.08
N LEU A 22 2.43 -3.78 -12.21
CA LEU A 22 1.77 -2.94 -11.19
C LEU A 22 1.00 -1.78 -11.79
N ASP A 23 1.46 -1.23 -12.92
CA ASP A 23 0.81 -0.09 -13.58
C ASP A 23 -0.64 -0.35 -13.97
N GLN A 24 -0.99 -1.62 -14.24
CA GLN A 24 -2.35 -2.04 -14.57
C GLN A 24 -3.05 -2.68 -13.37
N ASN A 25 -2.33 -3.51 -12.63
CA ASN A 25 -2.92 -4.37 -11.60
C ASN A 25 -3.39 -3.64 -10.36
N VAL A 26 -2.76 -2.53 -9.99
CA VAL A 26 -3.22 -1.73 -8.85
C VAL A 26 -4.63 -1.19 -9.11
N GLY A 27 -4.88 -0.62 -10.28
CA GLY A 27 -6.20 -0.10 -10.65
C GLY A 27 -7.26 -1.20 -10.74
N VAL A 28 -6.92 -2.32 -11.37
CA VAL A 28 -7.84 -3.47 -11.50
C VAL A 28 -8.17 -4.05 -10.12
N GLY A 29 -7.16 -4.18 -9.26
CA GLY A 29 -7.36 -4.69 -7.91
C GLY A 29 -8.30 -3.81 -7.08
N PHE A 30 -8.15 -2.49 -7.16
CA PHE A 30 -9.05 -1.57 -6.46
C PHE A 30 -10.47 -1.61 -7.00
N GLN A 31 -10.67 -1.77 -8.30
CA GLN A 31 -12.00 -1.96 -8.87
C GLN A 31 -12.67 -3.21 -8.30
N LYS A 32 -11.95 -4.31 -8.22
CA LYS A 32 -12.46 -5.55 -7.63
C LYS A 32 -12.77 -5.40 -6.15
N LEU A 33 -11.90 -4.73 -5.42
CA LEU A 33 -12.09 -4.46 -4.00
C LEU A 33 -13.33 -3.61 -3.76
N TYR A 34 -13.49 -2.55 -4.52
CA TYR A 34 -14.65 -1.65 -4.42
C TYR A 34 -15.94 -2.42 -4.70
N GLN A 35 -15.96 -3.26 -5.74
CA GLN A 35 -17.13 -4.07 -6.06
C GLN A 35 -17.49 -5.04 -4.93
N TRP A 36 -16.49 -5.67 -4.33
CA TRP A 36 -16.69 -6.53 -3.17
C TRP A 36 -17.26 -5.77 -1.97
N ILE A 37 -16.73 -4.59 -1.69
CA ILE A 37 -17.21 -3.72 -0.61
C ILE A 37 -18.68 -3.35 -0.84
N ASP A 38 -19.02 -2.93 -2.05
CA ASP A 38 -20.38 -2.52 -2.41
C ASP A 38 -21.35 -3.70 -2.32
N ASN A 39 -20.97 -4.86 -2.87
CA ASN A 39 -21.80 -6.05 -2.87
C ASN A 39 -22.09 -6.61 -1.47
N ASN A 40 -21.15 -6.45 -0.55
CA ASN A 40 -21.26 -6.99 0.80
C ASN A 40 -21.51 -5.91 1.86
N LYS A 41 -21.68 -4.67 1.45
CA LYS A 41 -21.90 -3.51 2.34
C LYS A 41 -20.87 -3.44 3.45
N VAL A 42 -19.60 -3.61 3.07
CA VAL A 42 -18.48 -3.52 4.00
C VAL A 42 -18.27 -2.05 4.37
N ASP A 43 -17.92 -1.81 5.63
CA ASP A 43 -17.64 -0.48 6.16
C ASP A 43 -16.35 0.08 5.50
N GLU A 44 -16.46 1.28 4.93
CA GLU A 44 -15.35 1.97 4.26
C GLU A 44 -14.59 2.93 5.19
N ASN A 45 -14.77 2.86 6.49
CA ASN A 45 -14.11 3.76 7.44
C ASN A 45 -12.61 3.49 7.62
N GLY A 46 -12.10 2.38 7.08
CA GLY A 46 -10.69 2.08 7.10
C GLY A 46 -9.88 2.87 6.08
N ASP A 47 -8.57 2.65 6.11
CA ASP A 47 -7.64 3.26 5.16
C ASP A 47 -7.53 2.40 3.90
N TRP A 48 -7.56 3.05 2.73
CA TRP A 48 -7.31 2.41 1.44
C TRP A 48 -5.80 2.34 1.24
N ILE A 49 -5.30 1.12 1.00
CA ILE A 49 -3.85 0.87 0.90
C ILE A 49 -3.50 -0.03 -0.28
N ALA A 50 -2.30 0.12 -0.78
CA ALA A 50 -1.66 -0.84 -1.69
C ALA A 50 -0.41 -1.37 -1.00
N VAL A 51 -0.34 -2.69 -0.81
CA VAL A 51 0.76 -3.34 -0.09
C VAL A 51 1.67 -4.04 -1.11
N TYR A 52 2.95 -3.68 -1.09
CA TYR A 52 3.95 -4.18 -2.04
C TYR A 52 4.90 -5.15 -1.35
N TYR A 53 5.06 -6.31 -1.92
CA TYR A 53 5.82 -7.43 -1.34
C TYR A 53 7.18 -7.63 -1.99
N ASP A 54 7.39 -7.13 -3.20
CA ASP A 54 8.52 -7.49 -4.03
C ASP A 54 9.36 -6.27 -4.41
N ASN A 55 10.68 -6.49 -4.50
CA ASN A 55 11.60 -5.47 -4.98
C ASN A 55 11.65 -5.53 -6.51
N PRO A 56 11.33 -4.44 -7.23
CA PRO A 56 11.36 -4.43 -8.69
C PRO A 56 12.75 -4.70 -9.29
N GLU A 57 13.81 -4.53 -8.51
CA GLU A 57 15.17 -4.88 -8.96
C GLU A 57 15.44 -6.39 -8.93
N GLU A 58 14.68 -7.15 -8.15
CA GLU A 58 14.88 -8.59 -7.94
C GLU A 58 13.80 -9.45 -8.61
N VAL A 59 12.60 -8.89 -8.79
CA VAL A 59 11.44 -9.62 -9.28
C VAL A 59 10.98 -9.01 -10.61
N PRO A 60 10.81 -9.83 -11.66
CA PRO A 60 10.34 -9.31 -12.95
C PRO A 60 8.90 -8.81 -12.87
N PRO A 61 8.50 -7.86 -13.73
CA PRO A 61 7.17 -7.25 -13.68
C PRO A 61 6.01 -8.24 -13.68
N GLU A 62 6.13 -9.35 -14.39
CA GLU A 62 5.07 -10.36 -14.51
C GLU A 62 4.82 -11.11 -13.19
N GLU A 63 5.77 -11.06 -12.26
CA GLU A 63 5.71 -11.78 -10.99
C GLU A 63 5.51 -10.85 -9.80
N MET A 64 5.41 -9.55 -10.02
CA MET A 64 5.20 -8.57 -8.95
C MET A 64 3.85 -8.75 -8.27
N ARG A 65 3.85 -8.75 -6.95
CA ARG A 65 2.64 -8.93 -6.14
C ARG A 65 2.25 -7.62 -5.47
N VAL A 66 0.96 -7.32 -5.50
CA VAL A 66 0.39 -6.21 -4.75
C VAL A 66 -0.94 -6.65 -4.14
N ASP A 67 -1.20 -6.24 -2.91
CA ASP A 67 -2.52 -6.35 -2.32
C ASP A 67 -3.17 -4.98 -2.37
N THR A 68 -4.30 -4.88 -3.07
CA THR A 68 -5.17 -3.72 -2.99
C THR A 68 -6.15 -3.98 -1.86
N ALA A 69 -6.21 -3.09 -0.88
CA ALA A 69 -6.81 -3.43 0.39
C ALA A 69 -7.45 -2.24 1.09
N ILE A 70 -8.28 -2.57 2.08
CA ILE A 70 -8.82 -1.61 3.05
C ILE A 70 -8.54 -2.15 4.45
N THR A 71 -8.07 -1.31 5.35
CA THR A 71 -7.87 -1.72 6.74
C THR A 71 -9.23 -1.93 7.41
N VAL A 72 -9.30 -2.92 8.28
CA VAL A 72 -10.55 -3.29 8.95
C VAL A 72 -10.30 -3.41 10.46
N GLU A 73 -11.40 -3.39 11.22
CA GLU A 73 -11.33 -3.55 12.68
C GLU A 73 -10.88 -4.98 13.04
N PRO A 74 -10.23 -5.15 14.20
CA PRO A 74 -9.73 -6.48 14.62
C PRO A 74 -10.79 -7.56 14.71
N ASP A 75 -12.04 -7.19 14.93
CA ASP A 75 -13.18 -8.12 15.03
C ASP A 75 -13.90 -8.35 13.69
N PHE A 76 -13.34 -7.82 12.59
CA PHE A 76 -13.93 -7.98 11.26
C PHE A 76 -14.08 -9.44 10.88
N VAL A 77 -15.26 -9.81 10.38
CA VAL A 77 -15.57 -11.15 9.91
C VAL A 77 -15.79 -11.09 8.39
N LEU A 78 -15.02 -11.90 7.67
CA LEU A 78 -15.12 -11.96 6.22
C LEU A 78 -16.49 -12.49 5.79
N PRO A 79 -17.24 -11.76 4.94
CA PRO A 79 -18.54 -12.24 4.44
C PRO A 79 -18.41 -13.54 3.63
N ALA A 80 -19.52 -14.28 3.54
CA ALA A 80 -19.55 -15.60 2.89
C ALA A 80 -19.15 -15.56 1.41
N ASN A 81 -19.49 -14.49 0.68
CA ASN A 81 -19.19 -14.35 -0.75
C ASN A 81 -17.94 -13.48 -0.98
N SER A 82 -16.82 -13.94 -0.46
CA SER A 82 -15.56 -13.17 -0.47
C SER A 82 -14.45 -13.90 -1.22
N GLU A 83 -14.76 -14.57 -2.33
CA GLU A 83 -13.75 -15.23 -3.15
C GLU A 83 -12.70 -14.23 -3.62
N GLY A 84 -11.43 -14.60 -3.46
CA GLY A 84 -10.31 -13.75 -3.86
C GLY A 84 -9.96 -12.65 -2.84
N VAL A 85 -10.75 -12.49 -1.78
CA VAL A 85 -10.46 -11.55 -0.70
C VAL A 85 -9.90 -12.30 0.50
N ARG A 86 -8.81 -11.82 1.06
CA ARG A 86 -8.20 -12.44 2.23
C ARG A 86 -7.92 -11.39 3.30
N ILE A 87 -7.87 -11.84 4.53
CA ILE A 87 -7.44 -11.03 5.66
C ILE A 87 -5.94 -11.26 5.86
N ASP A 88 -5.20 -10.17 5.98
CA ASP A 88 -3.78 -10.22 6.28
C ASP A 88 -3.40 -9.06 7.19
N THR A 89 -2.15 -8.97 7.56
CA THR A 89 -1.67 -8.09 8.60
C THR A 89 -0.62 -7.12 8.06
N LEU A 90 -0.77 -5.83 8.41
CA LEU A 90 0.29 -4.84 8.33
C LEU A 90 1.14 -4.99 9.59
N LYS A 91 2.41 -5.29 9.42
CA LYS A 91 3.34 -5.50 10.53
C LYS A 91 3.48 -4.24 11.38
N GLY A 92 3.43 -4.39 12.70
CA GLY A 92 3.78 -3.33 13.63
C GLY A 92 5.28 -3.10 13.69
N GLY A 93 5.70 -1.92 14.07
CA GLY A 93 7.11 -1.55 14.22
C GLY A 93 7.38 -0.13 13.77
N LEU A 94 8.68 0.16 13.53
CA LEU A 94 9.10 1.46 13.03
C LEU A 94 8.88 1.56 11.53
N TYR A 95 8.32 2.70 11.11
CA TYR A 95 8.11 3.04 9.72
C TYR A 95 8.72 4.39 9.40
N ALA A 96 9.40 4.47 8.27
CA ALA A 96 9.71 5.74 7.62
C ALA A 96 8.51 6.10 6.75
N VAL A 97 8.00 7.30 6.91
CA VAL A 97 6.79 7.78 6.25
C VAL A 97 7.08 9.06 5.51
N ALA A 98 6.76 9.10 4.23
CA ALA A 98 6.89 10.29 3.40
C ALA A 98 5.60 10.54 2.63
N GLN A 99 5.22 11.81 2.50
CA GLN A 99 4.06 12.22 1.73
C GLN A 99 4.43 12.37 0.26
N ALA A 100 3.56 11.95 -0.62
CA ALA A 100 3.76 12.06 -2.06
C ALA A 100 2.53 12.70 -2.72
N HIS A 101 2.80 13.40 -3.82
CA HIS A 101 1.78 14.05 -4.64
C HIS A 101 2.09 13.75 -6.10
N VAL A 102 1.12 13.17 -6.82
CA VAL A 102 1.30 12.74 -8.20
C VAL A 102 0.14 13.27 -9.04
N GLU A 103 0.45 13.93 -10.16
CA GLU A 103 -0.53 14.49 -11.09
C GLU A 103 -0.47 13.84 -12.48
N ASP A 104 0.60 13.10 -12.77
CA ASP A 104 0.88 12.53 -14.10
C ASP A 104 0.82 10.99 -14.12
N GLY A 105 0.33 10.36 -13.06
CA GLY A 105 0.26 8.91 -12.96
C GLY A 105 1.58 8.21 -12.68
N ASP A 106 2.67 8.94 -12.53
CA ASP A 106 3.99 8.36 -12.26
C ASP A 106 4.22 8.16 -10.76
N PHE A 107 3.65 7.09 -10.23
CA PHE A 107 3.80 6.71 -8.83
C PHE A 107 5.22 6.21 -8.50
N GLY A 108 5.93 5.72 -9.49
CA GLY A 108 7.30 5.23 -9.31
C GLY A 108 8.29 6.33 -8.95
N ARG A 109 8.08 7.55 -9.47
CA ARG A 109 8.99 8.67 -9.26
C ARG A 109 9.17 9.01 -7.77
N PRO A 110 8.11 9.24 -6.96
CA PRO A 110 8.30 9.53 -5.54
C PRO A 110 8.90 8.34 -4.77
N TRP A 111 8.60 7.11 -5.15
CA TRP A 111 9.22 5.93 -4.55
C TRP A 111 10.73 5.88 -4.80
N MET A 112 11.16 6.19 -6.03
CA MET A 112 12.57 6.24 -6.37
C MET A 112 13.30 7.33 -5.58
N GLU A 113 12.70 8.51 -5.46
CA GLU A 113 13.25 9.59 -4.65
C GLU A 113 13.39 9.16 -3.18
N PHE A 114 12.36 8.52 -2.64
CA PHE A 114 12.36 8.06 -1.26
C PHE A 114 13.49 7.06 -0.99
N PHE A 115 13.58 6.01 -1.80
CA PHE A 115 14.59 4.97 -1.62
C PHE A 115 16.01 5.41 -1.96
N ASN A 116 16.18 6.25 -2.97
CA ASN A 116 17.51 6.59 -3.48
C ASN A 116 18.11 7.86 -2.88
N GLU A 117 17.27 8.77 -2.40
CA GLU A 117 17.73 10.07 -1.92
C GLU A 117 17.37 10.33 -0.45
N VAL A 118 16.14 10.07 -0.04
CA VAL A 118 15.66 10.44 1.30
C VAL A 118 16.11 9.45 2.36
N LEU A 119 15.83 8.17 2.16
CA LEU A 119 16.20 7.12 3.11
C LEU A 119 17.71 7.02 3.35
N PRO A 120 18.58 7.07 2.32
CA PRO A 120 20.03 6.98 2.56
C PRO A 120 20.59 8.10 3.43
N ARG A 121 19.93 9.24 3.50
CA ARG A 121 20.36 10.38 4.33
C ARG A 121 19.72 10.40 5.71
N SER A 122 18.81 9.48 5.99
CA SER A 122 17.97 9.55 7.20
C SER A 122 18.61 8.92 8.43
N GLY A 123 19.59 8.06 8.28
CA GLY A 123 20.12 7.24 9.38
C GLY A 123 19.33 5.97 9.65
N TYR A 124 18.37 5.66 8.78
CA TYR A 124 17.56 4.45 8.84
C TYR A 124 17.73 3.63 7.56
N VAL A 125 17.54 2.33 7.68
CA VAL A 125 17.59 1.41 6.53
C VAL A 125 16.32 0.57 6.49
N PRO A 126 15.84 0.24 5.28
CA PRO A 126 14.69 -0.65 5.14
C PRO A 126 14.99 -2.04 5.70
N ILE A 127 13.98 -2.64 6.33
CA ILE A 127 14.02 -4.06 6.69
C ILE A 127 13.27 -4.87 5.64
N ASN A 128 13.49 -6.18 5.62
CA ASN A 128 12.82 -7.07 4.68
C ASN A 128 11.38 -7.34 5.11
N ALA A 129 10.50 -6.38 4.82
CA ALA A 129 9.07 -6.43 5.13
C ALA A 129 8.32 -5.61 4.09
N PRO A 130 7.02 -5.87 3.89
CA PRO A 130 6.23 -5.15 2.89
C PRO A 130 6.15 -3.65 3.14
N CYS A 131 6.26 -2.88 2.06
CA CYS A 131 5.99 -1.44 2.03
C CYS A 131 4.56 -1.22 1.60
N PHE A 132 4.00 -0.05 1.91
CA PHE A 132 2.66 0.24 1.43
C PHE A 132 2.44 1.72 1.14
N GLU A 133 1.45 1.98 0.29
CA GLU A 133 0.89 3.31 0.05
C GLU A 133 -0.44 3.41 0.78
N LYS A 134 -0.64 4.52 1.47
CA LYS A 134 -1.94 4.86 2.07
C LYS A 134 -2.48 6.09 1.36
N TYR A 135 -3.63 5.97 0.73
CA TYR A 135 -4.20 7.05 -0.06
C TYR A 135 -5.00 8.02 0.80
N HIS A 136 -4.76 9.32 0.62
CA HIS A 136 -5.50 10.37 1.29
C HIS A 136 -6.74 10.78 0.51
N ASN A 137 -6.78 10.49 -0.80
CA ASN A 137 -7.89 10.83 -1.66
C ASN A 137 -8.07 9.79 -2.77
N ASP A 138 -9.21 9.84 -3.43
CA ASP A 138 -9.46 9.10 -4.66
C ASP A 138 -9.19 10.00 -5.85
N GLY A 139 -8.04 9.79 -6.49
CA GLY A 139 -7.61 10.56 -7.65
C GLY A 139 -8.09 10.02 -8.99
N THR A 140 -9.01 9.05 -9.00
CA THR A 140 -9.45 8.37 -10.23
C THR A 140 -10.00 9.34 -11.26
N GLU A 141 -10.79 10.33 -10.86
CA GLU A 141 -11.39 11.31 -11.78
C GLU A 141 -10.46 12.48 -12.07
N SER A 142 -9.81 13.03 -11.02
CA SER A 142 -8.98 14.24 -11.16
C SER A 142 -7.60 13.95 -11.73
N GLY A 143 -7.10 12.73 -11.56
CA GLY A 143 -5.72 12.39 -11.87
C GLY A 143 -4.71 12.89 -10.85
N ILE A 144 -5.20 13.49 -9.75
CA ILE A 144 -4.37 14.04 -8.67
C ILE A 144 -4.44 13.09 -7.49
N TRP A 145 -3.27 12.57 -7.10
CA TRP A 145 -3.17 11.62 -5.99
C TRP A 145 -2.28 12.15 -4.89
N ASP A 146 -2.80 12.11 -3.66
CA ASP A 146 -2.04 12.38 -2.44
C ASP A 146 -2.02 11.12 -1.59
N PHE A 147 -0.81 10.67 -1.22
CA PHE A 147 -0.67 9.43 -0.48
C PHE A 147 0.59 9.43 0.39
N GLU A 148 0.59 8.55 1.39
CA GLU A 148 1.77 8.25 2.18
C GLU A 148 2.49 7.05 1.60
N MET A 149 3.82 7.13 1.56
CA MET A 149 4.69 5.99 1.33
C MET A 149 5.23 5.54 2.68
N CYS A 150 5.02 4.26 3.02
CA CYS A 150 5.38 3.70 4.32
C CYS A 150 6.36 2.55 4.14
N VAL A 151 7.54 2.68 4.73
CA VAL A 151 8.62 1.69 4.61
C VAL A 151 9.02 1.23 6.01
N PRO A 152 8.93 -0.08 6.30
CA PRO A 152 9.46 -0.61 7.56
C PRO A 152 10.98 -0.42 7.62
N VAL A 153 11.48 0.13 8.72
CA VAL A 153 12.88 0.51 8.87
C VAL A 153 13.45 0.11 10.22
N GLN A 154 14.77 0.13 10.29
CA GLN A 154 15.53 0.08 11.55
C GLN A 154 16.66 1.10 11.48
N LYS A 155 17.27 1.43 12.61
CA LYS A 155 18.45 2.29 12.62
C LYS A 155 19.59 1.64 11.87
N ALA A 156 20.27 2.46 11.09
CA ALA A 156 21.45 2.03 10.34
C ALA A 156 22.60 1.64 11.28
#